data_923a974560556f673b78153864921be2
#
_entry.id   923a974560556f673b78153864921be2
#
_cell.length_a   1.000
_cell.length_b   1.000
_cell.length_c   1.000
_cell.angle_alpha   90.00
_cell.angle_beta   90.00
_cell.angle_gamma   90.00
#
_symmetry.space_group_name_H-M   'P 1'
#
loop_
_entity.id
_entity.type
_entity.pdbx_description
1 polymer ?
#
loop_
_entity_poly.entity_id
_entity_poly.type
_entity_poly.pdbx_seq_one_letter_code
_entity_poly.pdbx_strand_id
1 'polypeptide(L)'
;MIKKNIEEGLQKAISYTSYRKRISDLIASGKSSGSIQSEDLLNYSKLNDRRMTRLDKTIQLSQETLLALKKINKPITWLVLSEGWCGDAAQTLPVINKIANESDLITLKIIFRDEHEELMNYFLTNGGKSIPKLLVLNSENDVLNTWGPRPNIATKMVQDYKNAHGQLDAAFKQELQVWYNKDKGVNIQENMVGLLTN
;
A
#
# COMPACT_ATOMS: atom_id res chain seq x y z
N MET A 1 -2.81 17.42 -16.94
CA MET A 1 -3.75 16.30 -16.69
C MET A 1 -3.39 15.54 -15.41
N ILE A 2 -2.21 14.97 -15.25
CA ILE A 2 -1.83 14.16 -14.08
C ILE A 2 -1.94 14.94 -12.75
N LYS A 3 -1.45 16.17 -12.67
CA LYS A 3 -1.49 17.01 -11.46
C LYS A 3 -2.92 17.27 -11.01
N LYS A 4 -3.84 17.54 -11.93
CA LYS A 4 -5.27 17.70 -11.63
C LYS A 4 -5.85 16.44 -10.98
N ASN A 5 -5.55 15.26 -11.52
CA ASN A 5 -6.05 13.99 -10.96
C ASN A 5 -5.44 13.69 -9.57
N ILE A 6 -4.19 14.11 -9.34
CA ILE A 6 -3.56 14.03 -8.00
C ILE A 6 -4.29 14.96 -7.03
N GLU A 7 -4.55 16.21 -7.42
CA GLU A 7 -5.25 17.19 -6.58
C GLU A 7 -6.69 16.74 -6.25
N GLU A 8 -7.42 16.21 -7.22
CA GLU A 8 -8.76 15.62 -7.02
C GLU A 8 -8.69 14.39 -6.09
N GLY A 9 -7.67 13.55 -6.25
CA GLY A 9 -7.41 12.43 -5.36
C GLY A 9 -7.13 12.89 -3.92
N LEU A 10 -6.29 13.90 -3.73
CA LEU A 10 -5.95 14.45 -2.41
C LEU A 10 -7.15 15.06 -1.69
N GLN A 11 -8.08 15.69 -2.43
CA GLN A 11 -9.32 16.23 -1.86
C GLN A 11 -10.24 15.14 -1.29
N LYS A 12 -10.23 13.94 -1.87
CA LYS A 12 -11.02 12.77 -1.44
C LYS A 12 -10.25 11.80 -0.56
N ALA A 13 -8.96 12.05 -0.38
CA ALA A 13 -8.08 11.16 0.36
C ALA A 13 -8.39 11.17 1.86
N ILE A 14 -8.30 10.00 2.46
CA ILE A 14 -8.58 9.75 3.86
C ILE A 14 -7.32 9.31 4.61
N SER A 15 -7.32 9.46 5.93
CA SER A 15 -6.27 8.93 6.80
C SER A 15 -6.29 7.40 6.82
N TYR A 16 -5.18 6.78 7.24
CA TYR A 16 -5.14 5.32 7.45
C TYR A 16 -6.22 4.84 8.45
N THR A 17 -6.44 5.57 9.53
CA THR A 17 -7.50 5.26 10.50
C THR A 17 -8.89 5.27 9.86
N SER A 18 -9.18 6.29 9.04
CA SER A 18 -10.45 6.38 8.31
C SER A 18 -10.58 5.28 7.25
N TYR A 19 -9.48 4.91 6.57
CA TYR A 19 -9.44 3.80 5.64
C TYR A 19 -9.78 2.48 6.36
N ARG A 20 -9.13 2.18 7.51
CA ARG A 20 -9.41 0.99 8.31
C ARG A 20 -10.88 0.94 8.75
N LYS A 21 -11.39 2.07 9.23
CA LYS A 21 -12.81 2.18 9.62
C LYS A 21 -13.74 1.89 8.43
N ARG A 22 -13.51 2.49 7.27
CA ARG A 22 -14.33 2.28 6.07
C ARG A 22 -14.33 0.81 5.63
N ILE A 23 -13.17 0.13 5.66
CA ILE A 23 -13.08 -1.31 5.39
C ILE A 23 -13.92 -2.11 6.39
N SER A 24 -13.80 -1.83 7.68
CA SER A 24 -14.56 -2.51 8.72
C SER A 24 -16.08 -2.30 8.55
N ASP A 25 -16.53 -1.08 8.26
CA ASP A 25 -17.95 -0.76 8.03
C ASP A 25 -18.49 -1.50 6.77
N LEU A 26 -17.70 -1.58 5.69
CA LEU A 26 -18.05 -2.36 4.50
C LEU A 26 -18.19 -3.85 4.82
N ILE A 27 -17.25 -4.43 5.54
CA ILE A 27 -17.29 -5.84 5.96
C ILE A 27 -18.54 -6.10 6.84
N ALA A 28 -18.85 -5.21 7.76
CA ALA A 28 -20.04 -5.34 8.62
C ALA A 28 -21.34 -5.29 7.82
N SER A 29 -21.36 -4.57 6.68
CA SER A 29 -22.52 -4.51 5.77
C SER A 29 -22.49 -5.62 4.68
N GLY A 30 -21.57 -6.61 4.78
CA GLY A 30 -21.47 -7.71 3.82
C GLY A 30 -20.88 -7.31 2.47
N LYS A 31 -20.08 -6.23 2.43
CA LYS A 31 -19.49 -5.68 1.20
C LYS A 31 -17.97 -5.64 1.26
N SER A 32 -17.34 -5.58 0.09
CA SER A 32 -15.93 -5.20 -0.08
C SER A 32 -15.83 -3.77 -0.62
N SER A 33 -14.62 -3.20 -0.66
CA SER A 33 -14.38 -1.96 -1.40
C SER A 33 -14.35 -2.20 -2.91
N GLY A 34 -14.53 -1.13 -3.68
CA GLY A 34 -14.62 -1.17 -5.14
C GLY A 34 -16.03 -1.41 -5.67
N SER A 35 -16.20 -1.22 -6.99
CA SER A 35 -17.48 -1.34 -7.69
C SER A 35 -17.94 -2.79 -7.87
N ILE A 36 -16.97 -3.72 -7.98
CA ILE A 36 -17.26 -5.16 -8.14
C ILE A 36 -17.46 -5.77 -6.76
N GLN A 37 -18.55 -6.51 -6.59
CA GLN A 37 -18.87 -7.21 -5.36
C GLN A 37 -18.91 -8.72 -5.62
N SER A 38 -18.27 -9.50 -4.75
CA SER A 38 -18.34 -10.95 -4.74
C SER A 38 -18.06 -11.47 -3.33
N GLU A 39 -18.47 -12.73 -3.08
CA GLU A 39 -18.16 -13.40 -1.82
C GLU A 39 -16.66 -13.54 -1.60
N ASP A 40 -15.90 -13.83 -2.65
CA ASP A 40 -14.44 -13.92 -2.60
C ASP A 40 -13.80 -12.60 -2.17
N LEU A 41 -14.20 -11.46 -2.77
CA LEU A 41 -13.67 -10.14 -2.40
C LEU A 41 -14.02 -9.77 -0.96
N LEU A 42 -15.23 -10.11 -0.50
CA LEU A 42 -15.62 -9.92 0.89
C LEU A 42 -14.78 -10.79 1.82
N ASN A 43 -14.56 -12.06 1.49
CA ASN A 43 -13.74 -12.97 2.29
C ASN A 43 -12.27 -12.53 2.34
N TYR A 44 -11.71 -12.05 1.22
CA TYR A 44 -10.38 -11.42 1.21
C TYR A 44 -10.34 -10.16 2.09
N SER A 45 -11.36 -9.30 2.03
CA SER A 45 -11.44 -8.10 2.87
C SER A 45 -11.44 -8.44 4.37
N LYS A 46 -12.24 -9.45 4.78
CA LYS A 46 -12.27 -9.95 6.17
C LYS A 46 -10.90 -10.48 6.62
N LEU A 47 -10.24 -11.27 5.76
CA LEU A 47 -8.91 -11.81 6.05
C LEU A 47 -7.87 -10.70 6.18
N ASN A 48 -7.91 -9.72 5.28
CA ASN A 48 -6.99 -8.60 5.23
C ASN A 48 -7.18 -7.64 6.43
N ASP A 49 -8.41 -7.41 6.86
CA ASP A 49 -8.68 -6.60 8.06
C ASP A 49 -8.03 -7.23 9.30
N ARG A 50 -8.12 -8.56 9.47
CA ARG A 50 -7.42 -9.28 10.54
C ARG A 50 -5.89 -9.17 10.43
N ARG A 51 -5.34 -9.23 9.20
CA ARG A 51 -3.90 -9.06 8.95
C ARG A 51 -3.43 -7.67 9.37
N MET A 52 -4.12 -6.64 8.93
CA MET A 52 -3.81 -5.25 9.29
C MET A 52 -3.93 -5.04 10.80
N THR A 53 -4.99 -5.55 11.44
CA THR A 53 -5.17 -5.46 12.91
C THR A 53 -4.01 -6.09 13.68
N ARG A 54 -3.48 -7.23 13.20
CA ARG A 54 -2.30 -7.85 13.81
C ARG A 54 -1.06 -6.98 13.61
N LEU A 55 -0.81 -6.54 12.36
CA LEU A 55 0.37 -5.76 12.01
C LEU A 55 0.40 -4.41 12.72
N ASP A 56 -0.72 -3.71 12.84
CA ASP A 56 -0.82 -2.46 13.61
C ASP A 56 -0.31 -2.59 15.04
N LYS A 57 -0.45 -3.79 15.64
CA LYS A 57 0.00 -4.10 17.01
C LYS A 57 1.44 -4.58 17.09
N THR A 58 1.97 -5.17 16.03
CA THR A 58 3.22 -5.94 16.10
C THR A 58 4.39 -5.33 15.31
N ILE A 59 4.14 -4.40 14.40
CA ILE A 59 5.20 -3.75 13.62
C ILE A 59 6.12 -2.94 14.53
N GLN A 60 7.42 -3.21 14.38
CA GLN A 60 8.49 -2.45 14.98
C GLN A 60 9.37 -1.87 13.89
N LEU A 61 9.75 -0.61 14.01
CA LEU A 61 10.65 0.02 13.06
C LEU A 61 12.11 -0.29 13.41
N SER A 62 12.90 -0.51 12.39
CA SER A 62 14.34 -0.69 12.52
C SER A 62 15.03 0.64 12.89
N GLN A 63 16.18 0.54 13.53
CA GLN A 63 17.00 1.71 13.83
C GLN A 63 17.40 2.47 12.55
N GLU A 64 17.65 1.75 11.47
CA GLU A 64 17.98 2.33 10.17
C GLU A 64 16.82 3.17 9.63
N THR A 65 15.57 2.67 9.70
CA THR A 65 14.38 3.44 9.34
C THR A 65 14.25 4.71 10.17
N LEU A 66 14.41 4.62 11.49
CA LEU A 66 14.34 5.78 12.38
C LEU A 66 15.42 6.81 12.10
N LEU A 67 16.62 6.39 11.73
CA LEU A 67 17.72 7.29 11.35
C LEU A 67 17.46 7.93 9.97
N ALA A 68 16.87 7.21 9.02
CA ALA A 68 16.51 7.77 7.72
C ALA A 68 15.43 8.86 7.85
N LEU A 69 14.42 8.64 8.70
CA LEU A 69 13.37 9.61 8.97
C LEU A 69 13.90 10.94 9.50
N LYS A 70 14.94 10.92 10.33
CA LYS A 70 15.59 12.14 10.85
C LYS A 70 16.30 12.99 9.78
N LYS A 71 16.56 12.43 8.61
CA LYS A 71 17.19 13.16 7.48
C LYS A 71 16.19 13.90 6.62
N ILE A 72 14.89 13.63 6.77
CA ILE A 72 13.84 14.36 6.04
C ILE A 72 13.84 15.78 6.54
N ASN A 73 13.91 16.74 5.62
CA ASN A 73 13.97 18.17 5.94
C ASN A 73 12.90 19.01 5.24
N LYS A 74 12.02 18.35 4.46
CA LYS A 74 10.89 19.00 3.76
C LYS A 74 9.64 18.15 3.92
N PRO A 75 8.47 18.77 4.04
CA PRO A 75 7.20 18.06 4.04
C PRO A 75 6.98 17.26 2.74
N ILE A 76 6.53 16.03 2.88
CA ILE A 76 6.13 15.15 1.77
C ILE A 76 4.77 14.53 2.07
N THR A 77 4.01 14.27 1.01
CA THR A 77 2.77 13.51 1.10
C THR A 77 2.95 12.16 0.45
N TRP A 78 2.60 11.11 1.16
CA TRP A 78 2.47 9.75 0.65
C TRP A 78 1.01 9.50 0.28
N LEU A 79 0.69 9.57 -1.02
CA LEU A 79 -0.64 9.25 -1.53
C LEU A 79 -0.66 7.81 -2.01
N VAL A 80 -1.53 6.98 -1.41
CA VAL A 80 -1.61 5.54 -1.75
C VAL A 80 -2.95 5.20 -2.36
N LEU A 81 -2.91 4.58 -3.55
CA LEU A 81 -4.07 3.94 -4.15
C LEU A 81 -4.15 2.49 -3.65
N SER A 82 -5.29 2.10 -3.10
CA SER A 82 -5.46 0.78 -2.49
C SER A 82 -6.92 0.30 -2.55
N GLU A 83 -7.13 -0.98 -2.16
CA GLU A 83 -8.43 -1.59 -1.92
C GLU A 83 -8.37 -2.54 -0.73
N GLY A 84 -9.49 -2.72 -0.01
CA GLY A 84 -9.55 -3.57 1.18
C GLY A 84 -9.35 -5.06 0.91
N TRP A 85 -9.70 -5.52 -0.28
CA TRP A 85 -9.50 -6.91 -0.72
C TRP A 85 -8.06 -7.22 -1.15
N CYS A 86 -7.18 -6.21 -1.26
CA CYS A 86 -5.81 -6.41 -1.70
C CYS A 86 -4.90 -7.00 -0.61
N GLY A 87 -4.41 -8.22 -0.83
CA GLY A 87 -3.54 -8.92 0.12
C GLY A 87 -2.16 -8.26 0.31
N ASP A 88 -1.58 -7.68 -0.75
CA ASP A 88 -0.32 -6.95 -0.65
C ASP A 88 -0.50 -5.65 0.14
N ALA A 89 -1.60 -4.92 -0.09
CA ALA A 89 -1.93 -3.72 0.68
C ALA A 89 -2.10 -4.04 2.18
N ALA A 90 -2.73 -5.17 2.51
CA ALA A 90 -2.92 -5.58 3.90
C ALA A 90 -1.61 -5.87 4.64
N GLN A 91 -0.56 -6.24 3.91
CA GLN A 91 0.76 -6.50 4.49
C GLN A 91 1.64 -5.24 4.53
N THR A 92 1.42 -4.28 3.63
CA THR A 92 2.31 -3.13 3.46
C THR A 92 1.79 -1.85 4.10
N LEU A 93 0.49 -1.55 4.02
CA LEU A 93 -0.08 -0.31 4.55
C LEU A 93 0.14 -0.10 6.05
N PRO A 94 0.03 -1.11 6.93
CA PRO A 94 0.34 -0.93 8.35
C PRO A 94 1.78 -0.49 8.60
N VAL A 95 2.74 -1.04 7.82
CA VAL A 95 4.17 -0.67 7.92
C VAL A 95 4.38 0.76 7.44
N ILE A 96 3.83 1.10 6.27
CA ILE A 96 3.88 2.46 5.69
C ILE A 96 3.28 3.49 6.66
N ASN A 97 2.12 3.16 7.27
CA ASN A 97 1.49 4.02 8.27
C ASN A 97 2.36 4.19 9.52
N LYS A 98 2.95 3.10 10.00
CA LYS A 98 3.85 3.16 11.17
C LYS A 98 5.05 4.07 10.89
N ILE A 99 5.66 3.98 9.70
CA ILE A 99 6.76 4.84 9.28
C ILE A 99 6.30 6.30 9.19
N ALA A 100 5.16 6.56 8.55
CA ALA A 100 4.65 7.92 8.39
C ALA A 100 4.37 8.59 9.74
N ASN A 101 3.87 7.85 10.73
CA ASN A 101 3.56 8.36 12.07
C ASN A 101 4.80 8.70 12.92
N GLU A 102 5.99 8.27 12.52
CA GLU A 102 7.24 8.60 13.23
C GLU A 102 7.87 9.93 12.76
N SER A 103 7.24 10.64 11.81
CA SER A 103 7.73 11.90 11.29
C SER A 103 6.59 12.88 10.99
N ASP A 104 6.62 14.07 11.61
CA ASP A 104 5.66 15.16 11.32
C ASP A 104 5.79 15.71 9.89
N LEU A 105 6.85 15.33 9.17
CA LEU A 105 7.09 15.74 7.79
C LEU A 105 6.50 14.78 6.75
N ILE A 106 5.92 13.65 7.17
CA ILE A 106 5.26 12.70 6.27
C ILE A 106 3.76 12.69 6.54
N THR A 107 2.97 13.05 5.53
CA THR A 107 1.52 12.94 5.59
C THR A 107 1.05 11.75 4.75
N LEU A 108 0.54 10.69 5.39
CA LEU A 108 -0.05 9.55 4.68
C LEU A 108 -1.52 9.83 4.35
N LYS A 109 -1.86 9.67 3.08
CA LYS A 109 -3.20 9.79 2.51
C LYS A 109 -3.52 8.56 1.68
N ILE A 110 -4.74 8.04 1.78
CA ILE A 110 -5.18 6.84 1.05
C ILE A 110 -6.44 7.16 0.26
N ILE A 111 -6.48 6.66 -0.97
CA ILE A 111 -7.64 6.69 -1.86
C ILE A 111 -7.96 5.29 -2.37
N PHE A 112 -9.24 5.04 -2.68
CA PHE A 112 -9.64 3.78 -3.28
C PHE A 112 -9.36 3.80 -4.77
N ARG A 113 -8.62 2.80 -5.27
CA ARG A 113 -8.19 2.71 -6.67
C ARG A 113 -9.37 2.78 -7.64
N ASP A 114 -10.44 2.05 -7.34
CA ASP A 114 -11.60 1.93 -8.24
C ASP A 114 -12.44 3.22 -8.29
N GLU A 115 -12.27 4.10 -7.31
CA GLU A 115 -12.86 5.45 -7.29
C GLU A 115 -11.97 6.49 -8.02
N HIS A 116 -10.72 6.12 -8.39
CA HIS A 116 -9.70 6.99 -8.98
C HIS A 116 -8.98 6.32 -10.16
N GLU A 117 -9.73 5.69 -11.06
CA GLU A 117 -9.17 4.94 -12.19
C GLU A 117 -8.33 5.81 -13.13
N GLU A 118 -8.73 7.05 -13.37
CA GLU A 118 -7.98 7.99 -14.21
C GLU A 118 -6.59 8.25 -13.64
N LEU A 119 -6.48 8.46 -12.32
CA LEU A 119 -5.19 8.62 -11.66
C LEU A 119 -4.37 7.32 -11.74
N MET A 120 -5.00 6.17 -11.51
CA MET A 120 -4.32 4.87 -11.57
C MET A 120 -3.73 4.58 -12.96
N ASN A 121 -4.36 5.05 -14.04
CA ASN A 121 -3.90 4.85 -15.40
C ASN A 121 -2.54 5.52 -15.71
N TYR A 122 -2.14 6.54 -14.92
CA TYR A 122 -0.80 7.14 -15.03
C TYR A 122 0.29 6.35 -14.31
N PHE A 123 -0.07 5.41 -13.43
CA PHE A 123 0.88 4.74 -12.53
C PHE A 123 0.80 3.22 -12.62
N LEU A 124 0.58 2.70 -13.81
CA LEU A 124 0.51 1.26 -14.07
C LEU A 124 1.85 0.56 -13.74
N THR A 125 1.75 -0.66 -13.28
CA THR A 125 2.92 -1.54 -13.07
C THR A 125 2.85 -2.67 -14.09
N ASN A 126 3.80 -2.70 -15.04
CA ASN A 126 3.80 -3.64 -16.17
C ASN A 126 2.45 -3.67 -16.94
N GLY A 127 1.87 -2.49 -17.18
CA GLY A 127 0.59 -2.33 -17.87
C GLY A 127 -0.65 -2.64 -17.01
N GLY A 128 -0.48 -3.06 -15.76
CA GLY A 128 -1.59 -3.41 -14.87
C GLY A 128 -1.85 -2.36 -13.78
N LYS A 129 -3.13 -2.23 -13.37
CA LYS A 129 -3.60 -1.39 -12.26
C LYS A 129 -3.26 -2.01 -10.89
N SER A 130 -2.00 -2.35 -10.69
CA SER A 130 -1.51 -3.07 -9.49
C SER A 130 -1.50 -2.18 -8.26
N ILE A 131 -1.98 -2.69 -7.13
CA ILE A 131 -2.06 -2.01 -5.84
C ILE A 131 -1.44 -2.86 -4.70
N PRO A 132 -0.98 -2.20 -3.63
CA PRO A 132 -0.98 -0.75 -3.41
C PRO A 132 -0.03 -0.01 -4.34
N LYS A 133 -0.36 1.22 -4.73
CA LYS A 133 0.53 2.11 -5.45
C LYS A 133 0.71 3.38 -4.62
N LEU A 134 1.93 3.65 -4.20
CA LEU A 134 2.32 4.82 -3.42
C LEU A 134 2.96 5.85 -4.33
N LEU A 135 2.52 7.09 -4.21
CA LEU A 135 3.10 8.28 -4.84
C LEU A 135 3.71 9.14 -3.75
N VAL A 136 4.99 9.46 -3.87
CA VAL A 136 5.68 10.44 -3.01
C VAL A 136 5.52 11.80 -3.65
N LEU A 137 4.84 12.71 -2.98
CA LEU A 137 4.55 14.06 -3.47
C LEU A 137 5.28 15.10 -2.66
N ASN A 138 5.77 16.16 -3.33
CA ASN A 138 6.26 17.36 -2.67
C ASN A 138 5.10 18.28 -2.23
N SER A 139 5.42 19.44 -1.64
CA SER A 139 4.44 20.46 -1.22
C SER A 139 3.63 21.06 -2.37
N GLU A 140 4.09 20.93 -3.61
CA GLU A 140 3.45 21.42 -4.83
C GLU A 140 2.63 20.33 -5.55
N ASN A 141 2.50 19.15 -4.93
CA ASN A 141 1.85 17.96 -5.47
C ASN A 141 2.55 17.38 -6.71
N ASP A 142 3.83 17.67 -6.92
CA ASP A 142 4.62 17.01 -7.95
C ASP A 142 5.10 15.64 -7.45
N VAL A 143 5.09 14.65 -8.35
CA VAL A 143 5.50 13.29 -8.03
C VAL A 143 7.02 13.22 -8.01
N LEU A 144 7.58 13.00 -6.83
CA LEU A 144 9.03 12.80 -6.63
C LEU A 144 9.43 11.35 -6.92
N ASN A 145 8.61 10.41 -6.47
CA ASN A 145 8.89 8.98 -6.59
C ASN A 145 7.61 8.15 -6.54
N THR A 146 7.69 6.87 -6.92
CA THR A 146 6.58 5.92 -6.80
C THR A 146 7.07 4.58 -6.26
N TRP A 147 6.16 3.84 -5.58
CA TRP A 147 6.45 2.51 -5.09
C TRP A 147 5.23 1.59 -5.19
N GLY A 148 5.47 0.30 -5.23
CA GLY A 148 4.45 -0.74 -5.21
C GLY A 148 4.35 -1.54 -6.52
N PRO A 149 3.56 -2.62 -6.50
CA PRO A 149 2.65 -3.04 -5.42
C PRO A 149 3.31 -3.80 -4.27
N ARG A 150 4.59 -4.18 -4.37
CA ARG A 150 5.27 -5.08 -3.43
C ARG A 150 6.68 -4.60 -3.13
N PRO A 151 7.25 -4.98 -1.98
CA PRO A 151 8.68 -4.78 -1.73
C PRO A 151 9.52 -5.67 -2.68
N ASN A 152 10.78 -5.30 -2.84
CA ASN A 152 11.66 -5.85 -3.87
C ASN A 152 11.74 -7.38 -3.86
N ILE A 153 11.87 -8.01 -2.68
CA ILE A 153 11.98 -9.46 -2.57
C ILE A 153 10.66 -10.13 -2.99
N ALA A 154 9.52 -9.65 -2.50
CA ALA A 154 8.21 -10.17 -2.90
C ALA A 154 7.93 -9.95 -4.39
N THR A 155 8.37 -8.83 -4.96
CA THR A 155 8.30 -8.56 -6.41
C THR A 155 9.10 -9.60 -7.19
N LYS A 156 10.33 -9.90 -6.75
CA LYS A 156 11.15 -10.93 -7.37
C LYS A 156 10.52 -12.32 -7.29
N MET A 157 10.00 -12.72 -6.11
CA MET A 157 9.30 -14.00 -5.95
C MET A 157 8.13 -14.15 -6.93
N VAL A 158 7.31 -13.09 -7.07
CA VAL A 158 6.17 -13.08 -8.00
C VAL A 158 6.64 -13.18 -9.46
N GLN A 159 7.72 -12.47 -9.82
CA GLN A 159 8.25 -12.50 -11.17
C GLN A 159 8.84 -13.87 -11.51
N ASP A 160 9.64 -14.45 -10.62
CA ASP A 160 10.25 -15.77 -10.79
C ASP A 160 9.18 -16.85 -10.96
N TYR A 161 8.13 -16.80 -10.12
CA TYR A 161 7.03 -17.75 -10.20
C TYR A 161 6.24 -17.62 -11.51
N LYS A 162 5.94 -16.39 -11.95
CA LYS A 162 5.28 -16.16 -13.23
C LYS A 162 6.11 -16.63 -14.42
N ASN A 163 7.42 -16.44 -14.38
CA ASN A 163 8.33 -16.89 -15.44
C ASN A 163 8.33 -18.42 -15.55
N ALA A 164 8.22 -19.13 -14.41
CA ALA A 164 8.22 -20.59 -14.37
C ALA A 164 6.84 -21.21 -14.66
N HIS A 165 5.74 -20.57 -14.25
CA HIS A 165 4.39 -21.17 -14.24
C HIS A 165 3.35 -20.37 -15.04
N GLY A 166 3.69 -19.20 -15.59
CA GLY A 166 2.81 -18.33 -16.37
C GLY A 166 1.86 -17.49 -15.51
N GLN A 167 1.22 -18.07 -14.50
CA GLN A 167 0.25 -17.39 -13.63
C GLN A 167 0.45 -17.74 -12.16
N LEU A 168 -0.11 -16.89 -11.27
CA LEU A 168 -0.05 -17.13 -9.83
C LEU A 168 -1.24 -18.02 -9.40
N ASP A 169 -0.95 -19.19 -8.87
CA ASP A 169 -1.94 -20.08 -8.30
C ASP A 169 -2.22 -19.82 -6.81
N ALA A 170 -3.13 -20.58 -6.21
CA ALA A 170 -3.52 -20.45 -4.81
C ALA A 170 -2.37 -20.80 -3.85
N ALA A 171 -1.56 -21.82 -4.22
CA ALA A 171 -0.44 -22.27 -3.39
C ALA A 171 0.64 -21.17 -3.29
N PHE A 172 1.02 -20.58 -4.42
CA PHE A 172 1.98 -19.47 -4.41
C PHE A 172 1.44 -18.22 -3.69
N LYS A 173 0.15 -17.89 -3.86
CA LYS A 173 -0.46 -16.79 -3.11
C LYS A 173 -0.37 -17.01 -1.60
N GLN A 174 -0.52 -18.25 -1.14
CA GLN A 174 -0.33 -18.61 0.27
C GLN A 174 1.15 -18.50 0.68
N GLU A 175 2.08 -19.01 -0.13
CA GLU A 175 3.53 -18.90 0.10
C GLU A 175 3.97 -17.46 0.26
N LEU A 176 3.51 -16.57 -0.62
CA LEU A 176 3.78 -15.13 -0.54
C LEU A 176 3.30 -14.54 0.79
N GLN A 177 2.14 -14.95 1.30
CA GLN A 177 1.66 -14.49 2.61
C GLN A 177 2.49 -15.04 3.77
N VAL A 178 2.99 -16.27 3.67
CA VAL A 178 3.94 -16.85 4.64
C VAL A 178 5.24 -16.06 4.64
N TRP A 179 5.74 -15.69 3.44
CA TRP A 179 6.92 -14.84 3.32
C TRP A 179 6.73 -13.50 4.04
N TYR A 180 5.64 -12.78 3.79
CA TYR A 180 5.34 -11.52 4.50
C TYR A 180 5.32 -11.67 6.02
N ASN A 181 4.75 -12.78 6.51
CA ASN A 181 4.70 -13.06 7.94
C ASN A 181 6.10 -13.30 8.56
N LYS A 182 7.02 -13.89 7.79
CA LYS A 182 8.42 -14.11 8.21
C LYS A 182 9.25 -12.83 8.12
N ASP A 183 9.05 -12.04 7.07
CA ASP A 183 9.73 -10.76 6.83
C ASP A 183 9.38 -9.70 7.89
N LYS A 184 8.16 -9.74 8.45
CA LYS A 184 7.68 -8.81 9.49
C LYS A 184 7.78 -7.34 9.09
N GLY A 185 7.74 -7.03 7.80
CA GLY A 185 7.80 -5.68 7.25
C GLY A 185 9.21 -5.09 7.13
N VAL A 186 10.26 -5.90 7.30
CA VAL A 186 11.65 -5.44 7.17
C VAL A 186 11.93 -4.96 5.75
N ASN A 187 11.62 -5.77 4.73
CA ASN A 187 11.90 -5.39 3.34
C ASN A 187 11.05 -4.20 2.86
N ILE A 188 9.86 -4.00 3.45
CA ILE A 188 9.05 -2.80 3.19
C ILE A 188 9.78 -1.57 3.75
N GLN A 189 10.31 -1.64 4.98
CA GLN A 189 11.05 -0.55 5.60
C GLN A 189 12.28 -0.17 4.78
N GLU A 190 13.08 -1.16 4.33
CA GLU A 190 14.24 -0.93 3.46
C GLU A 190 13.85 -0.18 2.17
N ASN A 191 12.74 -0.58 1.54
CA ASN A 191 12.24 0.11 0.35
C ASN A 191 11.78 1.55 0.64
N MET A 192 11.11 1.79 1.77
CA MET A 192 10.69 3.14 2.15
C MET A 192 11.90 4.03 2.47
N VAL A 193 12.92 3.50 3.15
CA VAL A 193 14.21 4.21 3.36
C VAL A 193 14.81 4.61 2.02
N GLY A 194 14.83 3.73 1.02
CA GLY A 194 15.32 4.03 -0.33
C GLY A 194 14.54 5.16 -1.01
N LEU A 195 13.25 5.33 -0.74
CA LEU A 195 12.44 6.44 -1.27
C LEU A 195 12.72 7.79 -0.58
N LEU A 196 13.21 7.76 0.65
CA LEU A 196 13.47 8.94 1.46
C LEU A 196 14.88 9.50 1.27
N THR A 197 15.81 8.70 0.75
CA THR A 197 17.24 9.02 0.64
C THR A 197 17.69 9.36 -0.79
N ASN A 198 16.82 9.22 -1.78
CA ASN A 198 17.02 9.60 -3.18
C ASN A 198 16.23 10.87 -3.50
#